data_13f2d0c680972947ac28c4df8a4a4734
#
_entry.id   13f2d0c680972947ac28c4df8a4a4734
#
_cell.length_a   1.000
_cell.length_b   1.000
_cell.length_c   1.000
_cell.angle_alpha   90.00
_cell.angle_beta   90.00
_cell.angle_gamma   90.00
#
_symmetry.space_group_name_H-M   'P 1'
#
loop_
_entity.id
_entity.type
_entity.pdbx_description
1 polymer ?
#
loop_
_entity_poly.entity_id
_entity_poly.type
_entity_poly.pdbx_seq_one_letter_code
_entity_poly.pdbx_strand_id
1 'polypeptide(L)'
;MEKQYSKNILDINKLSLLTSVLALGYVVSRFLEIPARMVKLVLFGSPLHFWVDSQTIMILLVTASVISGTDMMIRSHVLFKGDHRNIRPYYHCIGPMLAVVIIGIVLDSWPMESAWLAGLLCGMAFLVLVLITEYRAVEVPVSNSIRIRLLALYYPVGLLWLFWLVNIQVRAAISAIAAMVITSLLSFRFLYGHGLSVSRAGLNGFVIGLIIGELVWVLGYLALPPIVVAISLLLVLHISVGVIRNLSEMVSNLHSIVEYSLVTILVISVLVMLQIV
;
A
#
# COMPACT_ATOMS: atom_id res chain seq x y z
N MET A 1 -12.96 27.66 31.27
CA MET A 1 -13.33 27.00 30.01
C MET A 1 -12.49 25.72 29.91
N GLU A 2 -12.92 24.64 30.52
CA GLU A 2 -12.30 23.33 30.37
C GLU A 2 -12.55 22.84 28.93
N LYS A 3 -11.51 22.75 28.16
CA LYS A 3 -11.53 22.02 26.86
C LYS A 3 -11.85 20.55 27.19
N GLN A 4 -13.09 20.20 27.05
CA GLN A 4 -13.54 18.82 26.97
C GLN A 4 -12.82 18.16 25.77
N TYR A 5 -11.64 17.62 26.03
CA TYR A 5 -11.00 16.65 25.13
C TYR A 5 -11.89 15.41 25.14
N SER A 6 -12.97 15.47 24.35
CA SER A 6 -13.70 14.27 23.98
C SER A 6 -12.67 13.31 23.36
N LYS A 7 -12.32 12.29 24.14
CA LYS A 7 -11.46 11.20 23.71
C LYS A 7 -12.00 10.72 22.36
N ASN A 8 -11.27 10.94 21.27
CA ASN A 8 -11.58 10.40 19.95
C ASN A 8 -11.54 8.88 20.04
N ILE A 9 -12.63 8.29 20.52
CA ILE A 9 -12.75 6.84 20.66
C ILE A 9 -13.14 6.33 19.28
N LEU A 10 -12.22 5.58 18.67
CA LEU A 10 -12.49 4.79 17.48
C LEU A 10 -13.77 3.96 17.74
N ASP A 11 -14.72 4.01 16.84
CA ASP A 11 -15.94 3.21 16.94
C ASP A 11 -15.57 1.72 16.65
N ILE A 12 -15.31 1.01 17.75
CA ILE A 12 -14.90 -0.41 17.70
C ILE A 12 -15.94 -1.26 16.97
N ASN A 13 -17.23 -0.90 17.07
CA ASN A 13 -18.28 -1.66 16.40
C ASN A 13 -18.18 -1.54 14.88
N LYS A 14 -17.89 -0.35 14.34
CA LYS A 14 -17.70 -0.15 12.91
C LYS A 14 -16.44 -0.86 12.39
N LEU A 15 -15.34 -0.79 13.15
CA LEU A 15 -14.11 -1.50 12.81
C LEU A 15 -14.34 -3.00 12.81
N SER A 16 -14.97 -3.56 13.85
CA SER A 16 -15.27 -4.98 13.95
C SER A 16 -16.19 -5.45 12.83
N LEU A 17 -17.24 -4.69 12.53
CA LEU A 17 -18.16 -5.00 11.43
C LEU A 17 -17.41 -5.03 10.08
N LEU A 18 -16.61 -4.00 9.80
CA LEU A 18 -15.84 -3.93 8.55
C LEU A 18 -14.89 -5.13 8.43
N THR A 19 -14.10 -5.39 9.47
CA THR A 19 -13.13 -6.51 9.45
C THR A 19 -13.81 -7.86 9.34
N SER A 20 -14.97 -8.05 9.97
CA SER A 20 -15.75 -9.29 9.85
C SER A 20 -16.29 -9.49 8.44
N VAL A 21 -16.80 -8.44 7.80
CA VAL A 21 -17.27 -8.50 6.41
C VAL A 21 -16.13 -8.85 5.45
N LEU A 22 -14.95 -8.24 5.65
CA LEU A 22 -13.78 -8.51 4.82
C LEU A 22 -13.27 -9.94 5.02
N ALA A 23 -13.18 -10.42 6.26
CA ALA A 23 -12.81 -11.80 6.57
C ALA A 23 -13.79 -12.80 5.95
N LEU A 24 -15.10 -12.53 6.07
CA LEU A 24 -16.14 -13.35 5.45
C LEU A 24 -15.98 -13.37 3.93
N GLY A 25 -15.68 -12.23 3.29
CA GLY A 25 -15.42 -12.15 1.85
C GLY A 25 -14.29 -13.08 1.42
N TYR A 26 -13.17 -13.09 2.12
CA TYR A 26 -12.06 -14.02 1.82
C TYR A 26 -12.42 -15.49 2.10
N VAL A 27 -13.18 -15.78 3.16
CA VAL A 27 -13.64 -17.15 3.43
C VAL A 27 -14.59 -17.60 2.31
N VAL A 28 -15.54 -16.78 1.92
CA VAL A 28 -16.50 -17.10 0.86
C VAL A 28 -15.78 -17.31 -0.48
N SER A 29 -14.73 -16.53 -0.79
CA SER A 29 -13.96 -16.72 -2.04
C SER A 29 -13.38 -18.12 -2.18
N ARG A 30 -13.05 -18.77 -1.06
CA ARG A 30 -12.49 -20.13 -1.05
C ARG A 30 -13.50 -21.21 -1.43
N PHE A 31 -14.78 -20.97 -1.15
CA PHE A 31 -15.87 -21.95 -1.39
C PHE A 31 -16.65 -21.66 -2.67
N LEU A 32 -16.47 -20.50 -3.27
CA LEU A 32 -17.17 -20.08 -4.46
C LEU A 32 -16.41 -20.52 -5.71
N GLU A 33 -16.89 -21.54 -6.39
CA GLU A 33 -16.33 -22.00 -7.66
C GLU A 33 -17.10 -21.34 -8.83
N ILE A 34 -16.64 -20.17 -9.28
CA ILE A 34 -17.12 -19.55 -10.52
C ILE A 34 -16.20 -19.98 -11.65
N PRO A 35 -16.71 -20.51 -12.76
CA PRO A 35 -15.86 -20.92 -13.88
C PRO A 35 -15.08 -19.74 -14.42
N ALA A 36 -13.76 -19.90 -14.51
CA ALA A 36 -12.86 -18.87 -15.01
C ALA A 36 -13.23 -18.48 -16.46
N ARG A 37 -13.44 -17.20 -16.70
CA ARG A 37 -13.70 -16.65 -18.03
C ARG A 37 -12.50 -15.85 -18.51
N MET A 38 -12.06 -16.15 -19.73
CA MET A 38 -11.00 -15.39 -20.37
C MET A 38 -11.57 -14.11 -20.96
N VAL A 39 -11.13 -12.97 -20.46
CA VAL A 39 -11.41 -11.65 -21.02
C VAL A 39 -10.21 -11.24 -21.87
N LYS A 40 -10.45 -11.00 -23.15
CA LYS A 40 -9.42 -10.52 -24.08
C LYS A 40 -9.53 -9.01 -24.20
N LEU A 41 -8.51 -8.30 -23.75
CA LEU A 41 -8.38 -6.86 -23.91
C LEU A 41 -7.20 -6.57 -24.84
N VAL A 42 -7.39 -5.70 -25.83
CA VAL A 42 -6.29 -5.21 -26.66
C VAL A 42 -5.88 -3.84 -26.13
N LEU A 43 -4.71 -3.76 -25.49
CA LEU A 43 -4.18 -2.52 -24.97
C LEU A 43 -2.90 -2.16 -25.75
N PHE A 44 -2.87 -0.97 -26.34
CA PHE A 44 -1.75 -0.50 -27.20
C PHE A 44 -1.33 -1.53 -28.28
N GLY A 45 -2.29 -2.20 -28.92
CA GLY A 45 -2.03 -3.21 -29.95
C GLY A 45 -1.54 -4.57 -29.43
N SER A 46 -1.43 -4.74 -28.11
CA SER A 46 -1.02 -5.98 -27.46
C SER A 46 -2.22 -6.72 -26.88
N PRO A 47 -2.49 -7.98 -27.27
CA PRO A 47 -3.58 -8.75 -26.68
C PRO A 47 -3.22 -9.14 -25.24
N LEU A 48 -4.02 -8.64 -24.30
CA LEU A 48 -3.97 -9.00 -22.89
C LEU A 48 -5.05 -10.04 -22.61
N HIS A 49 -4.66 -11.14 -22.02
CA HIS A 49 -5.57 -12.18 -21.59
C HIS A 49 -5.67 -12.16 -20.06
N PHE A 50 -6.84 -11.81 -19.55
CA PHE A 50 -7.14 -11.85 -18.12
C PHE A 50 -8.10 -12.99 -17.83
N TRP A 51 -7.74 -13.83 -16.87
CA TRP A 51 -8.66 -14.80 -16.32
C TRP A 51 -9.43 -14.13 -15.19
N VAL A 52 -10.74 -14.04 -15.36
CA VAL A 52 -11.66 -13.57 -14.33
C VAL A 52 -12.28 -14.80 -13.71
N ASP A 53 -11.84 -15.12 -12.53
CA ASP A 53 -12.31 -16.23 -11.69
C ASP A 53 -13.06 -15.71 -10.46
N SER A 54 -13.56 -16.63 -9.64
CA SER A 54 -14.24 -16.30 -8.38
C SER A 54 -13.41 -15.41 -7.47
N GLN A 55 -12.11 -15.65 -7.44
CA GLN A 55 -11.20 -14.96 -6.57
C GLN A 55 -10.96 -13.52 -7.01
N THR A 56 -10.72 -13.28 -8.29
CA THR A 56 -10.60 -11.92 -8.85
C THR A 56 -11.85 -11.09 -8.52
N ILE A 57 -13.05 -11.68 -8.68
CA ILE A 57 -14.31 -11.01 -8.37
C ILE A 57 -14.39 -10.69 -6.87
N MET A 58 -14.03 -11.64 -6.01
CA MET A 58 -14.10 -11.45 -4.57
C MET A 58 -13.08 -10.44 -4.06
N ILE A 59 -11.84 -10.45 -4.59
CA ILE A 59 -10.84 -9.42 -4.26
C ILE A 59 -11.39 -8.03 -4.63
N LEU A 60 -12.04 -7.87 -5.78
CA LEU A 60 -12.65 -6.60 -6.18
C LEU A 60 -13.79 -6.18 -5.22
N LEU A 61 -14.66 -7.12 -4.82
CA LEU A 61 -15.74 -6.85 -3.88
C LEU A 61 -15.22 -6.48 -2.49
N VAL A 62 -14.24 -7.22 -1.98
CA VAL A 62 -13.59 -6.94 -0.70
C VAL A 62 -12.86 -5.60 -0.75
N THR A 63 -12.22 -5.26 -1.88
CA THR A 63 -11.58 -3.96 -2.09
C THR A 63 -12.61 -2.82 -2.09
N ALA A 64 -13.72 -2.98 -2.78
CA ALA A 64 -14.80 -1.99 -2.76
C ALA A 64 -15.37 -1.81 -1.35
N SER A 65 -15.53 -2.91 -0.61
CA SER A 65 -16.01 -2.89 0.78
C SER A 65 -15.04 -2.17 1.72
N VAL A 66 -13.72 -2.38 1.57
CA VAL A 66 -12.74 -1.68 2.41
C VAL A 66 -12.68 -0.19 2.09
N ILE A 67 -12.80 0.20 0.82
CA ILE A 67 -12.85 1.62 0.43
C ILE A 67 -14.06 2.29 1.06
N SER A 68 -15.25 1.71 0.87
CA SER A 68 -16.50 2.25 1.41
C SER A 68 -16.51 2.28 2.93
N GLY A 69 -16.07 1.19 3.59
CA GLY A 69 -16.01 1.10 5.04
C GLY A 69 -15.00 2.07 5.65
N THR A 70 -13.82 2.23 5.03
CA THR A 70 -12.82 3.20 5.47
C THR A 70 -13.32 4.63 5.33
N ASP A 71 -13.95 4.98 4.20
CA ASP A 71 -14.56 6.30 3.99
C ASP A 71 -15.64 6.59 5.05
N MET A 72 -16.55 5.65 5.31
CA MET A 72 -17.57 5.76 6.34
C MET A 72 -16.97 5.92 7.74
N MET A 73 -15.91 5.17 8.05
CA MET A 73 -15.22 5.24 9.36
C MET A 73 -14.56 6.60 9.54
N ILE A 74 -13.87 7.12 8.51
CA ILE A 74 -13.19 8.42 8.57
C ILE A 74 -14.19 9.56 8.64
N ARG A 75 -15.29 9.55 7.89
CA ARG A 75 -16.36 10.57 7.96
C ARG A 75 -17.04 10.60 9.31
N SER A 76 -17.01 9.52 10.08
CA SER A 76 -17.55 9.49 11.44
C SER A 76 -16.60 10.13 12.47
N HIS A 77 -15.38 10.46 12.09
CA HIS A 77 -14.41 11.12 12.97
C HIS A 77 -14.89 12.52 13.38
N VAL A 78 -14.64 12.91 14.64
CA VAL A 78 -15.13 14.16 15.24
C VAL A 78 -14.70 15.39 14.43
N LEU A 79 -13.54 15.37 13.79
CA LEU A 79 -13.05 16.48 12.96
C LEU A 79 -13.93 16.74 11.72
N PHE A 80 -14.68 15.75 11.22
CA PHE A 80 -15.61 15.94 10.11
C PHE A 80 -16.98 16.48 10.53
N LYS A 81 -17.29 16.45 11.82
CA LYS A 81 -18.53 17.05 12.37
C LYS A 81 -18.43 18.58 12.48
N GLY A 82 -17.21 19.16 12.37
CA GLY A 82 -16.97 20.58 12.26
C GLY A 82 -16.81 21.03 10.80
N ASP A 83 -16.89 22.35 10.56
CA ASP A 83 -16.85 22.97 9.21
C ASP A 83 -15.46 22.91 8.54
N HIS A 84 -14.74 21.80 8.66
CA HIS A 84 -13.44 21.59 8.06
C HIS A 84 -13.55 21.04 6.63
N ARG A 85 -13.96 21.89 5.68
CA ARG A 85 -14.14 21.58 4.25
C ARG A 85 -12.91 21.07 3.52
N ASN A 86 -11.72 21.09 4.12
CA ASN A 86 -10.45 20.79 3.43
C ASN A 86 -9.95 19.35 3.60
N ILE A 87 -10.56 18.54 4.47
CA ILE A 87 -10.13 17.16 4.68
C ILE A 87 -10.88 16.28 3.68
N ARG A 88 -10.13 15.61 2.81
CA ARG A 88 -10.69 14.70 1.79
C ARG A 88 -10.49 13.26 2.24
N PRO A 89 -11.55 12.56 2.68
CA PRO A 89 -11.45 11.25 3.33
C PRO A 89 -10.87 10.15 2.42
N TYR A 90 -11.07 10.25 1.11
CA TYR A 90 -10.68 9.22 0.15
C TYR A 90 -9.16 8.97 0.06
N TYR A 91 -8.30 9.90 0.47
CA TYR A 91 -6.85 9.66 0.49
C TYR A 91 -6.43 8.62 1.53
N HIS A 92 -7.21 8.47 2.59
CA HIS A 92 -6.98 7.49 3.63
C HIS A 92 -7.40 6.07 3.22
N CYS A 93 -8.14 5.92 2.13
CA CYS A 93 -8.55 4.62 1.62
C CYS A 93 -7.43 3.91 0.84
N ILE A 94 -6.39 4.65 0.38
CA ILE A 94 -5.33 4.11 -0.47
C ILE A 94 -4.58 2.97 0.21
N GLY A 95 -4.15 3.16 1.45
CA GLY A 95 -3.40 2.16 2.19
C GLY A 95 -4.18 0.88 2.47
N PRO A 96 -5.36 0.97 3.10
CA PRO A 96 -6.21 -0.20 3.30
C PRO A 96 -6.58 -0.93 2.00
N MET A 97 -6.84 -0.20 0.91
CA MET A 97 -7.11 -0.77 -0.41
C MET A 97 -5.93 -1.61 -0.91
N LEU A 98 -4.72 -1.05 -0.90
CA LEU A 98 -3.53 -1.77 -1.34
C LEU A 98 -3.22 -2.97 -0.44
N ALA A 99 -3.42 -2.84 0.87
CA ALA A 99 -3.22 -3.92 1.83
C ALA A 99 -4.20 -5.09 1.58
N VAL A 100 -5.49 -4.79 1.39
CA VAL A 100 -6.51 -5.82 1.13
C VAL A 100 -6.22 -6.59 -0.14
N VAL A 101 -5.89 -5.89 -1.24
CA VAL A 101 -5.62 -6.58 -2.51
C VAL A 101 -4.41 -7.50 -2.39
N ILE A 102 -3.31 -7.04 -1.78
CA ILE A 102 -2.13 -7.90 -1.65
C ILE A 102 -2.34 -9.07 -0.69
N ILE A 103 -3.13 -8.89 0.37
CA ILE A 103 -3.53 -9.99 1.27
C ILE A 103 -4.30 -11.04 0.47
N GLY A 104 -5.28 -10.64 -0.35
CA GLY A 104 -6.04 -11.56 -1.19
C GLY A 104 -5.15 -12.36 -2.15
N ILE A 105 -4.22 -11.68 -2.82
CA ILE A 105 -3.27 -12.31 -3.74
C ILE A 105 -2.35 -13.30 -3.01
N VAL A 106 -1.83 -12.92 -1.85
CA VAL A 106 -0.96 -13.79 -1.03
C VAL A 106 -1.73 -15.02 -0.55
N LEU A 107 -2.97 -14.84 -0.08
CA LEU A 107 -3.81 -15.94 0.39
C LEU A 107 -4.13 -16.95 -0.72
N ASP A 108 -4.27 -16.47 -1.97
CA ASP A 108 -4.46 -17.34 -3.14
C ASP A 108 -3.24 -18.17 -3.47
N SER A 109 -2.08 -17.53 -3.41
CA SER A 109 -0.81 -18.18 -3.72
C SER A 109 -0.37 -19.19 -2.65
N TRP A 110 -1.10 -19.31 -1.54
CA TRP A 110 -0.68 -20.13 -0.40
C TRP A 110 -0.98 -21.61 -0.61
N PRO A 111 0.03 -22.48 -0.71
CA PRO A 111 -0.14 -23.86 -1.14
C PRO A 111 -0.72 -24.80 -0.08
N MET A 112 -0.74 -24.39 1.21
CA MET A 112 -1.15 -25.25 2.33
C MET A 112 -2.50 -24.83 2.91
N GLU A 113 -3.48 -25.72 2.88
CA GLU A 113 -4.83 -25.45 3.43
C GLU A 113 -4.81 -25.11 4.94
N SER A 114 -3.98 -25.79 5.73
CA SER A 114 -3.85 -25.54 7.17
C SER A 114 -3.21 -24.16 7.48
N ALA A 115 -2.29 -23.71 6.63
CA ALA A 115 -1.62 -22.42 6.80
C ALA A 115 -2.45 -21.24 6.26
N TRP A 116 -3.46 -21.49 5.42
CA TRP A 116 -4.33 -20.46 4.86
C TRP A 116 -5.09 -19.69 5.96
N LEU A 117 -5.64 -20.42 6.95
CA LEU A 117 -6.32 -19.78 8.09
C LEU A 117 -5.38 -18.90 8.90
N ALA A 118 -4.15 -19.36 9.13
CA ALA A 118 -3.14 -18.56 9.82
C ALA A 118 -2.80 -17.30 8.99
N GLY A 119 -2.64 -17.43 7.67
CA GLY A 119 -2.43 -16.32 6.76
C GLY A 119 -3.59 -15.33 6.78
N LEU A 120 -4.84 -15.81 6.77
CA LEU A 120 -6.03 -14.97 6.88
C LEU A 120 -6.04 -14.19 8.19
N LEU A 121 -5.82 -14.85 9.33
CA LEU A 121 -5.80 -14.20 10.65
C LEU A 121 -4.68 -13.15 10.74
N CYS A 122 -3.48 -13.46 10.28
CA CYS A 122 -2.37 -12.50 10.23
C CYS A 122 -2.67 -11.32 9.31
N GLY A 123 -3.21 -11.58 8.12
CA GLY A 123 -3.60 -10.55 7.16
C GLY A 123 -4.68 -9.63 7.71
N MET A 124 -5.70 -10.20 8.36
CA MET A 124 -6.77 -9.42 8.99
C MET A 124 -6.26 -8.61 10.18
N ALA A 125 -5.40 -9.18 11.04
CA ALA A 125 -4.76 -8.43 12.13
C ALA A 125 -3.93 -7.25 11.58
N PHE A 126 -3.15 -7.48 10.53
CA PHE A 126 -2.40 -6.44 9.85
C PHE A 126 -3.31 -5.35 9.28
N LEU A 127 -4.41 -5.72 8.61
CA LEU A 127 -5.38 -4.78 8.07
C LEU A 127 -6.04 -3.93 9.16
N VAL A 128 -6.38 -4.53 10.31
CA VAL A 128 -6.89 -3.80 11.48
C VAL A 128 -5.89 -2.73 11.94
N LEU A 129 -4.60 -3.08 12.01
CA LEU A 129 -3.56 -2.10 12.37
C LEU A 129 -3.45 -0.97 11.35
N VAL A 130 -3.57 -1.26 10.06
CA VAL A 130 -3.60 -0.25 8.99
C VAL A 130 -4.80 0.67 9.15
N LEU A 131 -6.01 0.13 9.36
CA LEU A 131 -7.25 0.91 9.55
C LEU A 131 -7.19 1.81 10.79
N ILE A 132 -6.72 1.28 11.93
CA ILE A 132 -6.55 2.06 13.16
C ILE A 132 -5.55 3.19 12.97
N THR A 133 -4.45 2.91 12.27
CA THR A 133 -3.41 3.92 12.05
C THR A 133 -3.88 5.00 11.08
N GLU A 134 -4.64 4.64 10.04
CA GLU A 134 -5.27 5.60 9.13
C GLU A 134 -6.31 6.47 9.82
N TYR A 135 -7.14 5.89 10.67
CA TYR A 135 -8.10 6.65 11.48
C TYR A 135 -7.42 7.68 12.37
N ARG A 136 -6.30 7.30 12.99
CA ARG A 136 -5.50 8.24 13.82
C ARG A 136 -4.73 9.27 13.00
N ALA A 137 -4.41 8.97 11.75
CA ALA A 137 -3.71 9.87 10.85
C ALA A 137 -4.60 10.98 10.25
N VAL A 138 -5.90 10.98 10.54
CA VAL A 138 -6.83 12.06 10.16
C VAL A 138 -6.54 13.35 10.95
N GLU A 139 -5.98 13.24 12.16
CA GLU A 139 -5.60 14.39 12.98
C GLU A 139 -4.38 15.10 12.34
N VAL A 140 -4.58 16.33 11.89
CA VAL A 140 -3.51 17.15 11.30
C VAL A 140 -3.12 18.25 12.31
N PRO A 141 -1.82 18.43 12.60
CA PRO A 141 -0.64 17.76 12.07
C PRO A 141 -0.46 16.34 12.63
N VAL A 142 -0.15 15.42 11.72
CA VAL A 142 0.09 14.01 12.11
C VAL A 142 1.29 13.93 13.06
N SER A 143 1.10 13.34 14.23
CA SER A 143 2.18 13.17 15.20
C SER A 143 3.31 12.30 14.62
N ASN A 144 4.55 12.55 15.03
CA ASN A 144 5.71 11.79 14.53
C ASN A 144 5.57 10.28 14.77
N SER A 145 4.97 9.87 15.89
CA SER A 145 4.71 8.47 16.22
C SER A 145 3.71 7.81 15.27
N ILE A 146 2.68 8.51 14.82
CA ILE A 146 1.70 7.98 13.85
C ILE A 146 2.36 7.87 12.47
N ARG A 147 3.18 8.84 12.09
CA ARG A 147 3.93 8.84 10.84
C ARG A 147 4.87 7.64 10.73
N ILE A 148 5.64 7.34 11.79
CA ILE A 148 6.51 6.16 11.83
C ILE A 148 5.70 4.87 11.68
N ARG A 149 4.54 4.76 12.36
CA ARG A 149 3.66 3.59 12.23
C ARG A 149 3.11 3.42 10.82
N LEU A 150 2.71 4.51 10.15
CA LEU A 150 2.28 4.47 8.75
C LEU A 150 3.40 3.95 7.84
N LEU A 151 4.61 4.45 8.01
CA LEU A 151 5.77 3.95 7.28
C LEU A 151 5.99 2.46 7.53
N ALA A 152 6.02 2.04 8.81
CA ALA A 152 6.24 0.65 9.19
C ALA A 152 5.18 -0.31 8.62
N LEU A 153 3.93 0.14 8.44
CA LEU A 153 2.86 -0.66 7.86
C LEU A 153 2.87 -0.65 6.32
N TYR A 154 3.23 0.45 5.70
CA TYR A 154 3.17 0.56 4.24
C TYR A 154 4.40 0.02 3.52
N TYR A 155 5.57 -0.03 4.16
CA TYR A 155 6.73 -0.67 3.54
C TYR A 155 6.54 -2.17 3.30
N PRO A 156 6.01 -2.98 4.24
CA PRO A 156 5.66 -4.36 3.94
C PRO A 156 4.65 -4.50 2.81
N VAL A 157 3.62 -3.65 2.75
CA VAL A 157 2.65 -3.64 1.64
C VAL A 157 3.36 -3.36 0.31
N GLY A 158 4.20 -2.32 0.26
CA GLY A 158 4.98 -1.98 -0.94
C GLY A 158 5.94 -3.09 -1.36
N LEU A 159 6.63 -3.71 -0.39
CA LEU A 159 7.53 -4.84 -0.64
C LEU A 159 6.79 -6.03 -1.24
N LEU A 160 5.67 -6.43 -0.64
CA LEU A 160 4.87 -7.56 -1.13
C LEU A 160 4.33 -7.29 -2.54
N TRP A 161 3.86 -6.06 -2.82
CA TRP A 161 3.41 -5.68 -4.15
C TRP A 161 4.53 -5.74 -5.19
N LEU A 162 5.69 -5.16 -4.90
CA LEU A 162 6.84 -5.16 -5.81
C LEU A 162 7.37 -6.57 -6.02
N PHE A 163 7.47 -7.36 -4.94
CA PHE A 163 7.88 -8.77 -5.03
C PHE A 163 6.91 -9.57 -5.91
N TRP A 164 5.61 -9.45 -5.68
CA TRP A 164 4.60 -10.14 -6.46
C TRP A 164 4.65 -9.76 -7.94
N LEU A 165 4.75 -8.46 -8.26
CA LEU A 165 4.83 -7.99 -9.65
C LEU A 165 6.05 -8.50 -10.38
N VAL A 166 7.19 -8.57 -9.72
CA VAL A 166 8.44 -9.09 -10.30
C VAL A 166 8.38 -10.61 -10.45
N ASN A 167 7.78 -11.30 -9.47
CA ASN A 167 7.72 -12.76 -9.44
C ASN A 167 6.75 -13.34 -10.48
N ILE A 168 5.69 -12.64 -10.82
CA ILE A 168 4.66 -13.11 -11.79
C ILE A 168 5.19 -13.22 -13.23
N GLN A 169 6.33 -12.57 -13.54
CA GLN A 169 6.98 -12.60 -14.87
C GLN A 169 6.02 -12.30 -16.04
N VAL A 170 5.05 -11.41 -15.82
CA VAL A 170 4.20 -10.88 -16.88
C VAL A 170 5.07 -10.02 -17.83
N ARG A 171 4.53 -9.66 -18.99
CA ARG A 171 5.23 -8.76 -19.93
C ARG A 171 5.75 -7.52 -19.19
N ALA A 172 7.05 -7.23 -19.34
CA ALA A 172 7.75 -6.17 -18.62
C ALA A 172 7.02 -4.82 -18.61
N ALA A 173 6.37 -4.45 -19.73
CA ALA A 173 5.59 -3.21 -19.82
C ALA A 173 4.38 -3.19 -18.86
N ILE A 174 3.70 -4.31 -18.65
CA ILE A 174 2.53 -4.40 -17.76
C ILE A 174 2.98 -4.29 -16.32
N SER A 175 4.04 -5.03 -15.95
CA SER A 175 4.63 -4.95 -14.60
C SER A 175 5.15 -3.54 -14.31
N ALA A 176 5.75 -2.87 -15.28
CA ALA A 176 6.21 -1.49 -15.14
C ALA A 176 5.06 -0.51 -14.88
N ILE A 177 3.96 -0.60 -15.67
CA ILE A 177 2.79 0.26 -15.48
C ILE A 177 2.12 -0.03 -14.11
N ALA A 178 1.98 -1.29 -13.75
CA ALA A 178 1.40 -1.66 -12.45
C ALA A 178 2.27 -1.14 -11.28
N ALA A 179 3.59 -1.33 -11.36
CA ALA A 179 4.52 -0.80 -10.37
C ALA A 179 4.46 0.74 -10.29
N MET A 180 4.41 1.43 -11.44
CA MET A 180 4.23 2.88 -11.51
C MET A 180 2.97 3.33 -10.77
N VAL A 181 1.82 2.70 -11.01
CA VAL A 181 0.55 3.07 -10.38
C VAL A 181 0.60 2.82 -8.87
N ILE A 182 1.04 1.64 -8.43
CA ILE A 182 1.07 1.27 -7.01
C ILE A 182 2.03 2.17 -6.24
N THR A 183 3.24 2.38 -6.76
CA THR A 183 4.24 3.21 -6.09
C THR A 183 3.91 4.70 -6.15
N SER A 184 3.19 5.17 -7.18
CA SER A 184 2.61 6.53 -7.20
C SER A 184 1.61 6.72 -6.07
N LEU A 185 0.71 5.76 -5.85
CA LEU A 185 -0.29 5.82 -4.78
C LEU A 185 0.36 5.78 -3.39
N LEU A 186 1.35 4.91 -3.19
CA LEU A 186 2.11 4.84 -1.93
C LEU A 186 2.88 6.12 -1.66
N SER A 187 3.60 6.63 -2.66
CA SER A 187 4.37 7.89 -2.55
C SER A 187 3.46 9.08 -2.29
N PHE A 188 2.33 9.15 -3.00
CA PHE A 188 1.30 10.17 -2.74
C PHE A 188 0.86 10.13 -1.28
N ARG A 189 0.52 8.94 -0.75
CA ARG A 189 0.06 8.78 0.63
C ARG A 189 1.13 9.19 1.65
N PHE A 190 2.39 8.84 1.40
CA PHE A 190 3.51 9.26 2.24
C PHE A 190 3.69 10.77 2.23
N LEU A 191 3.78 11.39 1.05
CA LEU A 191 4.01 12.83 0.90
C LEU A 191 2.85 13.66 1.45
N TYR A 192 1.62 13.22 1.24
CA TYR A 192 0.44 13.86 1.81
C TYR A 192 0.44 13.80 3.35
N GLY A 193 0.83 12.65 3.93
CA GLY A 193 0.99 12.48 5.38
C GLY A 193 2.07 13.37 6.00
N HIS A 194 3.00 13.88 5.19
CA HIS A 194 4.01 14.88 5.58
C HIS A 194 3.54 16.33 5.42
N GLY A 195 2.28 16.55 5.03
CA GLY A 195 1.69 17.89 4.95
C GLY A 195 1.87 18.61 3.61
N LEU A 196 2.34 17.92 2.56
CA LEU A 196 2.35 18.49 1.23
C LEU A 196 0.91 18.69 0.73
N SER A 197 0.69 19.74 -0.07
CA SER A 197 -0.59 19.95 -0.73
C SER A 197 -0.90 18.78 -1.68
N VAL A 198 -2.18 18.48 -1.86
CA VAL A 198 -2.66 17.37 -2.72
C VAL A 198 -2.03 17.39 -4.11
N SER A 199 -1.97 18.57 -4.74
CA SER A 199 -1.39 18.73 -6.08
C SER A 199 0.11 18.40 -6.09
N ARG A 200 0.88 18.90 -5.11
CA ARG A 200 2.32 18.62 -5.01
C ARG A 200 2.59 17.16 -4.65
N ALA A 201 1.83 16.60 -3.70
CA ALA A 201 1.95 15.19 -3.34
C ALA A 201 1.61 14.28 -4.53
N GLY A 202 0.57 14.61 -5.30
CA GLY A 202 0.16 13.88 -6.50
C GLY A 202 1.21 13.92 -7.60
N LEU A 203 1.71 15.12 -7.94
CA LEU A 203 2.73 15.27 -8.98
C LEU A 203 4.02 14.52 -8.59
N ASN A 204 4.52 14.74 -7.38
CA ASN A 204 5.74 14.10 -6.91
C ASN A 204 5.56 12.59 -6.78
N GLY A 205 4.40 12.13 -6.30
CA GLY A 205 4.08 10.70 -6.24
C GLY A 205 4.07 10.05 -7.62
N PHE A 206 3.52 10.75 -8.63
CA PHE A 206 3.53 10.28 -10.01
C PHE A 206 4.96 10.18 -10.58
N VAL A 207 5.80 11.21 -10.34
CA VAL A 207 7.20 11.20 -10.79
C VAL A 207 7.98 10.04 -10.15
N ILE A 208 7.82 9.81 -8.84
CA ILE A 208 8.45 8.67 -8.16
C ILE A 208 7.97 7.36 -8.80
N GLY A 209 6.65 7.23 -9.00
CA GLY A 209 6.08 6.04 -9.61
C GLY A 209 6.62 5.78 -11.01
N LEU A 210 6.78 6.83 -11.83
CA LEU A 210 7.34 6.73 -13.16
C LEU A 210 8.80 6.22 -13.12
N ILE A 211 9.63 6.77 -12.25
CA ILE A 211 11.02 6.32 -12.06
C ILE A 211 11.05 4.83 -11.67
N ILE A 212 10.19 4.41 -10.73
CA ILE A 212 10.15 3.01 -10.29
C ILE A 212 9.61 2.10 -11.40
N GLY A 213 8.61 2.54 -12.15
CA GLY A 213 8.12 1.79 -13.31
C GLY A 213 9.19 1.56 -14.36
N GLU A 214 9.98 2.57 -14.70
CA GLU A 214 11.13 2.44 -15.59
C GLU A 214 12.20 1.49 -15.04
N LEU A 215 12.49 1.59 -13.73
CA LEU A 215 13.43 0.67 -13.08
C LEU A 215 12.94 -0.77 -13.08
N VAL A 216 11.65 -1.03 -12.86
CA VAL A 216 11.05 -2.38 -13.00
C VAL A 216 11.27 -2.90 -14.42
N TRP A 217 11.07 -2.05 -15.43
CA TRP A 217 11.30 -2.44 -16.82
C TRP A 217 12.77 -2.82 -17.05
N VAL A 218 13.69 -1.95 -16.66
CA VAL A 218 15.14 -2.19 -16.84
C VAL A 218 15.62 -3.41 -16.06
N LEU A 219 15.25 -3.52 -14.78
CA LEU A 219 15.65 -4.64 -13.93
C LEU A 219 15.02 -5.97 -14.35
N GLY A 220 13.89 -5.95 -15.05
CA GLY A 220 13.26 -7.13 -15.63
C GLY A 220 14.10 -7.83 -16.70
N TYR A 221 15.10 -7.15 -17.29
CA TYR A 221 16.08 -7.77 -18.21
C TYR A 221 17.29 -8.38 -17.49
N LEU A 222 17.45 -8.08 -16.20
CA LEU A 222 18.52 -8.65 -15.41
C LEU A 222 17.98 -9.92 -14.72
N ALA A 223 18.73 -11.03 -14.82
CA ALA A 223 18.37 -12.29 -14.19
C ALA A 223 18.63 -12.25 -12.66
N LEU A 224 18.00 -11.29 -11.97
CA LEU A 224 18.13 -11.12 -10.53
C LEU A 224 16.99 -11.83 -9.79
N PRO A 225 17.24 -12.35 -8.57
CA PRO A 225 16.18 -12.90 -7.73
C PRO A 225 15.08 -11.86 -7.48
N PRO A 226 13.78 -12.22 -7.57
CA PRO A 226 12.67 -11.27 -7.40
C PRO A 226 12.71 -10.47 -6.11
N ILE A 227 13.16 -11.10 -5.03
CA ILE A 227 13.27 -10.44 -3.71
C ILE A 227 14.34 -9.33 -3.72
N VAL A 228 15.46 -9.55 -4.41
CA VAL A 228 16.54 -8.56 -4.55
C VAL A 228 16.04 -7.35 -5.32
N VAL A 229 15.32 -7.57 -6.42
CA VAL A 229 14.71 -6.50 -7.21
C VAL A 229 13.69 -5.72 -6.37
N ALA A 230 12.79 -6.41 -5.67
CA ALA A 230 11.77 -5.79 -4.85
C ALA A 230 12.35 -4.91 -3.73
N ILE A 231 13.38 -5.40 -3.03
CA ILE A 231 14.07 -4.64 -1.97
C ILE A 231 14.79 -3.42 -2.58
N SER A 232 15.44 -3.57 -3.72
CA SER A 232 16.13 -2.46 -4.40
C SER A 232 15.14 -1.36 -4.81
N LEU A 233 14.00 -1.73 -5.38
CA LEU A 233 12.94 -0.79 -5.76
C LEU A 233 12.33 -0.09 -4.54
N LEU A 234 12.14 -0.81 -3.45
CA LEU A 234 11.63 -0.24 -2.20
C LEU A 234 12.63 0.76 -1.60
N LEU A 235 13.93 0.49 -1.71
CA LEU A 235 14.99 1.42 -1.32
C LEU A 235 14.93 2.71 -2.15
N VAL A 236 14.79 2.59 -3.48
CA VAL A 236 14.63 3.75 -4.36
C VAL A 236 13.39 4.57 -3.98
N LEU A 237 12.26 3.90 -3.69
CA LEU A 237 11.05 4.55 -3.19
C LEU A 237 11.34 5.33 -1.90
N HIS A 238 12.00 4.71 -0.94
CA HIS A 238 12.34 5.32 0.35
C HIS A 238 13.19 6.58 0.17
N ILE A 239 14.27 6.48 -0.60
CA ILE A 239 15.19 7.59 -0.87
C ILE A 239 14.45 8.71 -1.59
N SER A 240 13.66 8.39 -2.63
CA SER A 240 12.94 9.39 -3.42
C SER A 240 11.92 10.18 -2.60
N VAL A 241 11.14 9.48 -1.77
CA VAL A 241 10.20 10.12 -0.83
C VAL A 241 10.95 11.01 0.16
N GLY A 242 12.08 10.54 0.68
CA GLY A 242 12.90 11.28 1.62
C GLY A 242 13.51 12.54 1.04
N VAL A 243 14.04 12.46 -0.18
CA VAL A 243 14.60 13.63 -0.89
C VAL A 243 13.53 14.68 -1.11
N ILE A 244 12.35 14.30 -1.61
CA ILE A 244 11.25 15.25 -1.85
C ILE A 244 10.78 15.91 -0.55
N ARG A 245 10.70 15.13 0.54
CA ARG A 245 10.37 15.65 1.86
C ARG A 245 11.36 16.74 2.29
N ASN A 246 12.66 16.44 2.23
CA ASN A 246 13.70 17.39 2.65
C ASN A 246 13.70 18.66 1.80
N LEU A 247 13.49 18.53 0.49
CA LEU A 247 13.36 19.67 -0.40
C LEU A 247 12.14 20.54 -0.06
N SER A 248 11.03 19.91 0.37
CA SER A 248 9.80 20.65 0.70
C SER A 248 9.86 21.36 2.04
N GLU A 249 10.61 20.84 3.00
CA GLU A 249 10.74 21.41 4.33
C GLU A 249 11.84 22.50 4.41
N MET A 250 12.60 22.73 3.32
CA MET A 250 13.79 23.61 3.27
C MET A 250 14.83 23.35 4.38
N VAL A 251 14.78 22.19 4.99
CA VAL A 251 15.65 21.78 6.11
C VAL A 251 16.64 20.77 5.56
N SER A 252 17.82 21.26 5.18
CA SER A 252 18.98 20.38 4.96
C SER A 252 19.53 19.93 6.32
N ASN A 253 18.85 19.03 7.00
CA ASN A 253 19.35 18.46 8.23
C ASN A 253 20.38 17.37 7.90
N LEU A 254 21.62 17.57 8.33
CA LEU A 254 22.69 16.55 8.32
C LEU A 254 22.18 15.20 8.87
N HIS A 255 21.31 15.25 9.86
CA HIS A 255 20.67 14.06 10.45
C HIS A 255 19.87 13.24 9.45
N SER A 256 19.09 13.89 8.57
CA SER A 256 18.34 13.20 7.52
C SER A 256 19.25 12.55 6.47
N ILE A 257 20.34 13.23 6.09
CA ILE A 257 21.32 12.66 5.16
C ILE A 257 21.99 11.43 5.75
N VAL A 258 22.35 11.47 7.02
CA VAL A 258 22.93 10.32 7.75
C VAL A 258 21.93 9.16 7.84
N GLU A 259 20.66 9.43 8.15
CA GLU A 259 19.60 8.43 8.22
C GLU A 259 19.42 7.70 6.88
N TYR A 260 19.31 8.44 5.76
CA TYR A 260 19.17 7.81 4.43
C TYR A 260 20.43 7.06 4.01
N SER A 261 21.62 7.58 4.32
CA SER A 261 22.87 6.90 4.01
C SER A 261 23.01 5.59 4.79
N LEU A 262 22.61 5.58 6.07
CA LEU A 262 22.67 4.40 6.92
C LEU A 262 21.70 3.32 6.44
N VAL A 263 20.45 3.69 6.12
CA VAL A 263 19.47 2.76 5.56
C VAL A 263 19.95 2.20 4.21
N THR A 264 20.52 3.05 3.36
CA THR A 264 21.06 2.63 2.05
C THR A 264 22.20 1.63 2.21
N ILE A 265 23.16 1.89 3.10
CA ILE A 265 24.28 1.00 3.37
C ILE A 265 23.78 -0.34 3.94
N LEU A 266 22.83 -0.31 4.87
CA LEU A 266 22.26 -1.51 5.46
C LEU A 266 21.56 -2.37 4.39
N VAL A 267 20.76 -1.77 3.54
CA VAL A 267 20.05 -2.49 2.47
C VAL A 267 21.04 -3.05 1.46
N ILE A 268 22.04 -2.28 1.03
CA ILE A 268 23.08 -2.77 0.11
C ILE A 268 23.83 -3.95 0.74
N SER A 269 24.16 -3.89 2.03
CA SER A 269 24.81 -5.00 2.74
C SER A 269 23.95 -6.27 2.73
N VAL A 270 22.63 -6.14 2.95
CA VAL A 270 21.69 -7.27 2.88
C VAL A 270 21.60 -7.81 1.46
N LEU A 271 21.54 -6.94 0.44
CA LEU A 271 21.50 -7.36 -0.96
C LEU A 271 22.76 -8.11 -1.38
N VAL A 272 23.92 -7.65 -0.94
CA VAL A 272 25.21 -8.35 -1.19
C VAL A 272 25.21 -9.71 -0.51
N MET A 273 24.74 -9.83 0.73
CA MET A 273 24.61 -11.12 1.40
C MET A 273 23.68 -12.09 0.66
N LEU A 274 22.54 -11.60 0.16
CA LEU A 274 21.58 -12.42 -0.59
C LEU A 274 22.10 -12.87 -1.95
N GLN A 275 23.09 -12.20 -2.53
CA GLN A 275 23.73 -12.61 -3.79
C GLN A 275 24.87 -13.62 -3.60
N ILE A 276 25.42 -13.73 -2.38
CA ILE A 276 26.53 -14.64 -2.06
C ILE A 276 26.02 -16.03 -1.64
N VAL A 277 24.77 -16.13 -1.24
CA VAL A 277 24.07 -17.40 -0.92
C VAL A 277 23.32 -17.93 -2.11
#